data_86cedecb2c780caa62613a76fe550570
#
_entry.id   86cedecb2c780caa62613a76fe550570
#
_cell.length_a   1.000
_cell.length_b   1.000
_cell.length_c   1.000
_cell.angle_alpha   90.00
_cell.angle_beta   90.00
_cell.angle_gamma   90.00
#
_symmetry.space_group_name_H-M   'P 1'
#
loop_
_entity.id
_entity.type
_entity.pdbx_description
1 polymer ?
#
loop_
_entity_poly.entity_id
_entity_poly.type
_entity_poly.pdbx_seq_one_letter_code
_entity_poly.pdbx_strand_id
1 'polypeptide(L)'
;MKRAGLLGGTFDPIHLGHIDIAGDAATELELDKVILMPTFVQPFKAGRYTAPPEDRLEMCRLASVCSDMFIVSDMEIRAGGLSYTYDTLCKLRLDMRDTHITFIMGSDSLMNIDTWNKGPELLGICSFAVGLRPDVNRAAVEEKAE
;
A
#
# COMPACT_ATOMS: atom_id res chain seq x y z
N MET A 1 -8.31 -5.89 19.34
CA MET A 1 -7.96 -6.08 17.91
C MET A 1 -6.78 -5.20 17.55
N LYS A 2 -5.80 -5.76 16.89
CA LYS A 2 -4.65 -5.00 16.40
C LYS A 2 -5.02 -4.22 15.14
N ARG A 3 -4.26 -3.16 14.86
CA ARG A 3 -4.45 -2.33 13.68
C ARG A 3 -3.16 -2.28 12.88
N ALA A 4 -3.24 -2.63 11.60
CA ALA A 4 -2.11 -2.60 10.69
C ALA A 4 -2.46 -1.82 9.44
N GLY A 5 -1.49 -1.06 8.95
CA GLY A 5 -1.57 -0.42 7.65
C GLY A 5 -0.88 -1.28 6.60
N LEU A 6 -1.36 -1.22 5.38
CA LEU A 6 -0.71 -1.85 4.23
C LEU A 6 -0.38 -0.77 3.21
N LEU A 7 0.90 -0.54 2.97
CA LEU A 7 1.37 0.32 1.89
C LEU A 7 2.02 -0.57 0.84
N GLY A 8 1.31 -0.77 -0.26
CA GLY A 8 1.82 -1.52 -1.40
C GLY A 8 2.32 -0.60 -2.48
N GLY A 9 3.18 -1.10 -3.33
CA GLY A 9 3.68 -0.34 -4.46
C GLY A 9 4.87 -1.00 -5.12
N THR A 10 5.31 -0.40 -6.22
CA THR A 10 6.51 -0.87 -6.90
C THR A 10 7.75 -0.60 -6.07
N PHE A 11 7.82 0.56 -5.41
CA PHE A 11 8.98 1.01 -4.63
C PHE A 11 10.27 0.94 -5.46
N ASP A 12 10.32 1.74 -6.48
CA ASP A 12 11.43 1.74 -7.44
C ASP A 12 12.03 3.15 -7.62
N PRO A 13 12.68 3.71 -6.61
CA PRO A 13 12.87 3.21 -5.25
C PRO A 13 11.79 3.66 -4.28
N ILE A 14 11.74 3.06 -3.09
CA ILE A 14 11.03 3.62 -1.96
C ILE A 14 11.71 4.93 -1.55
N HIS A 15 10.95 5.94 -1.14
CA HIS A 15 11.49 7.24 -0.80
C HIS A 15 10.74 7.87 0.39
N LEU A 16 11.19 9.06 0.79
CA LEU A 16 10.62 9.75 1.96
C LEU A 16 9.12 10.00 1.83
N GLY A 17 8.63 10.24 0.61
CA GLY A 17 7.20 10.41 0.39
C GLY A 17 6.38 9.19 0.81
N HIS A 18 6.88 8.00 0.53
CA HIS A 18 6.23 6.76 0.99
C HIS A 18 6.25 6.64 2.52
N ILE A 19 7.39 6.93 3.12
CA ILE A 19 7.57 6.86 4.58
C ILE A 19 6.69 7.88 5.27
N ASP A 20 6.60 9.09 4.74
CA ASP A 20 5.77 10.16 5.31
C ASP A 20 4.29 9.80 5.29
N ILE A 21 3.79 9.30 4.17
CA ILE A 21 2.38 8.88 4.05
C ILE A 21 2.09 7.76 5.04
N ALA A 22 2.96 6.79 5.14
CA ALA A 22 2.79 5.66 6.06
C ALA A 22 2.83 6.14 7.51
N GLY A 23 3.78 7.02 7.86
CA GLY A 23 3.91 7.55 9.20
C GLY A 23 2.72 8.41 9.61
N ASP A 24 2.23 9.25 8.72
CA ASP A 24 1.05 10.09 8.99
C ASP A 24 -0.19 9.23 9.22
N ALA A 25 -0.41 8.22 8.38
CA ALA A 25 -1.53 7.30 8.55
C ALA A 25 -1.44 6.55 9.89
N ALA A 26 -0.24 6.09 10.24
CA ALA A 26 -0.02 5.37 11.49
C ALA A 26 -0.34 6.24 12.71
N THR A 27 0.05 7.51 12.67
CA THR A 27 -0.21 8.45 13.77
C THR A 27 -1.69 8.78 13.86
N GLU A 28 -2.32 9.16 12.75
CA GLU A 28 -3.72 9.58 12.76
C GLU A 28 -4.68 8.44 13.08
N LEU A 29 -4.39 7.25 12.63
CA LEU A 29 -5.27 6.08 12.80
C LEU A 29 -4.83 5.15 13.92
N GLU A 30 -3.78 5.54 14.65
CA GLU A 30 -3.24 4.76 15.77
C GLU A 30 -2.94 3.31 15.36
N LEU A 31 -2.22 3.16 14.24
CA LEU A 31 -1.83 1.83 13.75
C LEU A 31 -0.68 1.27 14.59
N ASP A 32 -0.72 -0.02 14.85
CA ASP A 32 0.34 -0.72 15.59
C ASP A 32 1.55 -0.99 14.70
N LYS A 33 1.29 -1.33 13.43
CA LYS A 33 2.34 -1.62 12.44
C LYS A 33 1.90 -1.15 11.07
N VAL A 34 2.89 -0.87 10.22
CA VAL A 34 2.68 -0.63 8.80
C VAL A 34 3.48 -1.66 8.00
N ILE A 35 2.79 -2.36 7.13
CA ILE A 35 3.41 -3.35 6.25
C ILE A 35 3.78 -2.67 4.95
N LEU A 36 5.08 -2.70 4.62
CA LEU A 36 5.58 -2.27 3.32
C LEU A 36 5.64 -3.50 2.42
N MET A 37 4.89 -3.50 1.34
CA MET A 37 4.76 -4.68 0.48
C MET A 37 5.08 -4.34 -0.97
N PRO A 38 6.33 -4.57 -1.42
CA PRO A 38 6.67 -4.35 -2.82
C PRO A 38 5.98 -5.38 -3.71
N THR A 39 5.54 -4.92 -4.89
CA THR A 39 4.90 -5.78 -5.88
C THR A 39 5.92 -6.62 -6.63
N PHE A 40 5.49 -7.76 -7.18
CA PHE A 40 6.29 -8.48 -8.18
C PHE A 40 6.18 -7.75 -9.53
N VAL A 41 4.97 -7.66 -10.08
CA VAL A 41 4.66 -6.80 -11.24
C VAL A 41 3.39 -6.02 -10.93
N GLN A 42 3.49 -4.70 -10.89
CA GLN A 42 2.33 -3.84 -10.67
C GLN A 42 1.52 -3.78 -11.97
N PRO A 43 0.17 -4.04 -11.94
CA PRO A 43 -0.63 -4.16 -13.17
C PRO A 43 -0.54 -2.97 -14.12
N PHE A 44 -0.50 -1.74 -13.61
CA PHE A 44 -0.42 -0.55 -14.45
C PHE A 44 0.96 -0.30 -15.03
N LYS A 45 1.97 -1.05 -14.57
CA LYS A 45 3.36 -0.96 -15.03
C LYS A 45 3.84 -2.21 -15.77
N ALA A 46 2.91 -3.13 -16.09
CA ALA A 46 3.24 -4.34 -16.84
C ALA A 46 3.86 -3.94 -18.19
N GLY A 47 4.96 -4.59 -18.53
CA GLY A 47 5.71 -4.31 -19.75
C GLY A 47 6.71 -3.15 -19.65
N ARG A 48 6.74 -2.42 -18.53
CA ARG A 48 7.73 -1.38 -18.29
C ARG A 48 8.94 -1.93 -17.54
N TYR A 49 10.11 -1.32 -17.76
CA TYR A 49 11.29 -1.68 -16.99
C TYR A 49 11.13 -1.21 -15.54
N THR A 50 11.43 -2.10 -14.62
CA THR A 50 11.55 -1.78 -13.20
C THR A 50 12.78 -2.51 -12.65
N ALA A 51 13.32 -2.03 -11.53
CA ALA A 51 14.38 -2.77 -10.84
C ALA A 51 13.89 -4.18 -10.47
N PRO A 52 14.79 -5.17 -10.39
CA PRO A 52 14.40 -6.52 -10.00
C PRO A 52 13.66 -6.55 -8.67
N PRO A 53 12.68 -7.44 -8.49
CA PRO A 53 11.91 -7.52 -7.25
C PRO A 53 12.77 -7.66 -6.00
N GLU A 54 13.84 -8.45 -6.07
CA GLU A 54 14.74 -8.68 -4.93
C GLU A 54 15.43 -7.38 -4.50
N ASP A 55 15.81 -6.54 -5.45
CA ASP A 55 16.45 -5.25 -5.17
C ASP A 55 15.46 -4.29 -4.55
N ARG A 56 14.23 -4.25 -5.05
CA ARG A 56 13.18 -3.39 -4.50
C ARG A 56 12.79 -3.82 -3.10
N LEU A 57 12.74 -5.13 -2.85
CA LEU A 57 12.50 -5.68 -1.51
C LEU A 57 13.61 -5.25 -0.55
N GLU A 58 14.87 -5.35 -0.97
CA GLU A 58 16.01 -4.95 -0.13
C GLU A 58 15.98 -3.45 0.18
N MET A 59 15.61 -2.63 -0.80
CA MET A 59 15.47 -1.19 -0.55
C MET A 59 14.40 -0.90 0.51
N CYS A 60 13.29 -1.64 0.49
CA CYS A 60 12.27 -1.52 1.52
C CYS A 60 12.79 -1.93 2.90
N ARG A 61 13.58 -3.01 2.97
CA ARG A 61 14.19 -3.46 4.23
C ARG A 61 15.12 -2.41 4.80
N LEU A 62 15.95 -1.80 3.95
CA LEU A 62 16.85 -0.74 4.38
C LEU A 62 16.07 0.48 4.88
N ALA A 63 15.00 0.85 4.20
CA ALA A 63 14.17 1.98 4.61
C ALA A 63 13.42 1.71 5.93
N SER A 64 13.06 0.46 6.18
CA SER A 64 12.26 0.10 7.36
C SER A 64 13.00 0.24 8.68
N VAL A 65 14.33 0.36 8.66
CA VAL A 65 15.10 0.49 9.90
C VAL A 65 14.90 1.83 10.60
N CYS A 66 14.27 2.81 9.92
CA CYS A 66 14.03 4.12 10.51
C CYS A 66 13.01 4.09 11.66
N SER A 67 12.21 3.04 11.78
CA SER A 67 11.22 2.91 12.85
C SER A 67 10.81 1.45 13.03
N ASP A 68 10.61 1.04 14.28
CA ASP A 68 10.11 -0.30 14.61
C ASP A 68 8.69 -0.54 14.13
N MET A 69 7.99 0.51 13.73
CA MET A 69 6.63 0.42 13.22
C MET A 69 6.55 -0.32 11.89
N PHE A 70 7.58 -0.23 11.05
CA PHE A 70 7.57 -0.79 9.71
C PHE A 70 7.99 -2.26 9.71
N ILE A 71 7.21 -3.09 9.02
CA ILE A 71 7.59 -4.45 8.66
C ILE A 71 7.51 -4.58 7.16
N VAL A 72 8.40 -5.38 6.57
CA VAL A 72 8.45 -5.59 5.14
C VAL A 72 7.93 -6.98 4.83
N SER A 73 6.99 -7.08 3.89
CA SER A 73 6.44 -8.36 3.45
C SER A 73 6.83 -8.64 2.00
N ASP A 74 7.25 -9.86 1.74
CA ASP A 74 7.57 -10.34 0.40
C ASP A 74 6.43 -11.15 -0.22
N MET A 75 5.22 -11.06 0.34
CA MET A 75 4.08 -11.89 -0.07
C MET A 75 3.80 -11.82 -1.57
N GLU A 76 3.73 -10.61 -2.13
CA GLU A 76 3.44 -10.45 -3.56
C GLU A 76 4.61 -10.90 -4.43
N ILE A 77 5.84 -10.68 -3.98
CA ILE A 77 7.03 -11.13 -4.69
C ILE A 77 7.08 -12.65 -4.74
N ARG A 78 6.80 -13.32 -3.62
CA ARG A 78 6.78 -14.79 -3.58
C ARG A 78 5.66 -15.39 -4.43
N ALA A 79 4.53 -14.71 -4.53
CA ALA A 79 3.41 -15.15 -5.36
C ALA A 79 3.74 -15.06 -6.85
N GLY A 80 4.55 -14.08 -7.23
CA GLY A 80 4.90 -13.85 -8.64
C GLY A 80 3.74 -13.32 -9.46
N GLY A 81 4.01 -13.01 -10.73
CA GLY A 81 2.98 -12.54 -11.66
C GLY A 81 2.46 -11.15 -11.34
N LEU A 82 1.30 -10.80 -11.90
CA LEU A 82 0.65 -9.52 -11.62
C LEU A 82 0.09 -9.51 -10.20
N SER A 83 0.34 -8.42 -9.48
CA SER A 83 -0.11 -8.26 -8.09
C SER A 83 -1.36 -7.38 -8.07
N TYR A 84 -2.49 -7.95 -7.65
CA TYR A 84 -3.74 -7.21 -7.50
C TYR A 84 -4.04 -7.00 -6.01
N THR A 85 -4.32 -5.75 -5.66
CA THR A 85 -4.54 -5.35 -4.26
C THR A 85 -5.67 -6.14 -3.59
N TYR A 86 -6.78 -6.37 -4.31
CA TYR A 86 -7.90 -7.14 -3.77
C TYR A 86 -7.47 -8.54 -3.31
N ASP A 87 -6.74 -9.24 -4.18
CA ASP A 87 -6.28 -10.61 -3.86
C ASP A 87 -5.34 -10.62 -2.66
N THR A 88 -4.43 -9.65 -2.62
CA THR A 88 -3.49 -9.51 -1.50
C THR A 88 -4.20 -9.25 -0.19
N LEU A 89 -5.19 -8.35 -0.18
CA LEU A 89 -5.94 -8.02 1.03
C LEU A 89 -6.77 -9.21 1.51
N CYS A 90 -7.34 -9.98 0.59
CA CYS A 90 -8.06 -11.19 0.97
C CYS A 90 -7.13 -12.20 1.69
N LYS A 91 -5.92 -12.38 1.17
CA LYS A 91 -4.94 -13.27 1.81
C LYS A 91 -4.50 -12.76 3.17
N LEU A 92 -4.22 -11.47 3.27
CA LEU A 92 -3.83 -10.86 4.55
C LEU A 92 -4.92 -11.00 5.60
N ARG A 93 -6.17 -10.83 5.22
CA ARG A 93 -7.29 -10.98 6.16
C ARG A 93 -7.38 -12.40 6.71
N LEU A 94 -7.06 -13.39 5.89
CA LEU A 94 -7.03 -14.78 6.35
C LEU A 94 -5.85 -15.05 7.28
N ASP A 95 -4.69 -14.46 6.99
CA ASP A 95 -3.49 -14.65 7.79
C ASP A 95 -3.51 -13.88 9.10
N MET A 96 -4.22 -12.73 9.11
CA MET A 96 -4.23 -11.79 10.24
C MET A 96 -5.66 -11.52 10.70
N ARG A 97 -6.37 -12.59 11.11
CA ARG A 97 -7.81 -12.51 11.43
C ARG A 97 -8.15 -11.59 12.60
N ASP A 98 -7.21 -11.41 13.53
CA ASP A 98 -7.39 -10.55 14.70
C ASP A 98 -6.91 -9.12 14.45
N THR A 99 -6.60 -8.78 13.21
CA THR A 99 -6.05 -7.47 12.85
C THR A 99 -6.98 -6.74 11.89
N HIS A 100 -7.26 -5.47 12.19
CA HIS A 100 -7.96 -4.58 11.28
C HIS A 100 -6.93 -3.98 10.32
N ILE A 101 -7.15 -4.13 9.02
CA ILE A 101 -6.21 -3.66 8.00
C ILE A 101 -6.74 -2.38 7.36
N THR A 102 -5.87 -1.38 7.29
CA THR A 102 -6.12 -0.12 6.57
C THR A 102 -5.19 -0.07 5.37
N PHE A 103 -5.76 0.02 4.17
CA PHE A 103 -4.96 0.18 2.96
C PHE A 103 -4.57 1.66 2.80
N ILE A 104 -3.27 1.91 2.72
CA ILE A 104 -2.71 3.27 2.61
C ILE A 104 -2.39 3.52 1.15
N MET A 105 -2.88 4.64 0.61
CA MET A 105 -2.61 5.01 -0.77
C MET A 105 -2.43 6.52 -0.91
N GLY A 106 -1.78 6.93 -1.99
CA GLY A 106 -1.75 8.33 -2.37
C GLY A 106 -3.04 8.74 -3.06
N SER A 107 -3.28 10.04 -3.14
CA SER A 107 -4.49 10.57 -3.78
C SER A 107 -4.60 10.19 -5.25
N ASP A 108 -3.48 10.05 -5.96
CA ASP A 108 -3.49 9.63 -7.36
C ASP A 108 -4.11 8.24 -7.52
N SER A 109 -3.77 7.33 -6.61
CA SER A 109 -4.33 5.97 -6.62
C SER A 109 -5.83 5.97 -6.36
N LEU A 110 -6.29 6.80 -5.42
CA LEU A 110 -7.73 6.91 -5.14
C LEU A 110 -8.48 7.40 -6.37
N MET A 111 -7.95 8.40 -7.09
CA MET A 111 -8.60 8.93 -8.27
C MET A 111 -8.76 7.89 -9.38
N ASN A 112 -7.93 6.86 -9.40
CA ASN A 112 -7.93 5.80 -10.40
C ASN A 112 -8.51 4.47 -9.90
N ILE A 113 -9.09 4.44 -8.70
CA ILE A 113 -9.52 3.18 -8.08
C ILE A 113 -10.58 2.45 -8.90
N ASP A 114 -11.38 3.18 -9.68
CA ASP A 114 -12.39 2.59 -10.55
C ASP A 114 -11.80 1.68 -11.64
N THR A 115 -10.54 1.92 -12.00
CA THR A 115 -9.83 1.16 -13.03
C THR A 115 -9.10 -0.06 -12.49
N TRP A 116 -9.07 -0.23 -11.16
CA TRP A 116 -8.40 -1.37 -10.53
C TRP A 116 -9.23 -2.64 -10.66
N ASN A 117 -8.55 -3.77 -10.72
CA ASN A 117 -9.21 -5.08 -10.64
C ASN A 117 -9.98 -5.16 -9.32
N LYS A 118 -11.30 -5.25 -9.39
CA LYS A 118 -12.21 -5.28 -8.23
C LYS A 118 -12.01 -4.06 -7.30
N GLY A 119 -11.70 -2.89 -7.89
CA GLY A 119 -11.49 -1.68 -7.12
C GLY A 119 -12.65 -1.34 -6.18
N PRO A 120 -13.90 -1.26 -6.67
CA PRO A 120 -15.05 -0.96 -5.81
C PRO A 120 -15.26 -1.99 -4.70
N GLU A 121 -14.94 -3.25 -4.92
CA GLU A 121 -15.09 -4.32 -3.93
C GLU A 121 -14.12 -4.17 -2.76
N LEU A 122 -13.01 -3.43 -2.93
CA LEU A 122 -12.08 -3.15 -1.84
C LEU A 122 -12.75 -2.41 -0.69
N LEU A 123 -13.74 -1.59 -0.98
CA LEU A 123 -14.46 -0.83 0.05
C LEU A 123 -15.15 -1.72 1.09
N GLY A 124 -15.46 -2.95 0.71
CA GLY A 124 -16.13 -3.90 1.61
C GLY A 124 -15.17 -4.74 2.47
N ILE A 125 -13.86 -4.68 2.21
CA ILE A 125 -12.93 -5.59 2.88
C ILE A 125 -11.84 -4.89 3.71
N CYS A 126 -11.68 -3.59 3.59
CA CYS A 126 -10.70 -2.85 4.39
C CYS A 126 -11.07 -1.39 4.51
N SER A 127 -10.41 -0.69 5.44
CA SER A 127 -10.47 0.76 5.54
C SER A 127 -9.39 1.38 4.66
N PHE A 128 -9.55 2.66 4.32
CA PHE A 128 -8.59 3.37 3.50
C PHE A 128 -8.02 4.57 4.24
N ALA A 129 -6.73 4.84 4.00
CA ALA A 129 -6.08 6.08 4.37
C ALA A 129 -5.48 6.68 3.10
N VAL A 130 -5.83 7.93 2.81
CA VAL A 130 -5.40 8.59 1.57
C VAL A 130 -4.50 9.77 1.92
N GLY A 131 -3.25 9.74 1.44
CA GLY A 131 -2.31 10.83 1.59
C GLY A 131 -2.48 11.86 0.49
N LEU A 132 -2.54 13.15 0.86
CA LEU A 132 -2.65 14.23 -0.09
C LEU A 132 -1.28 14.81 -0.42
N ARG A 133 -1.07 15.14 -1.70
CA ARG A 133 0.11 15.90 -2.13
C ARG A 133 -0.24 17.39 -2.12
N PRO A 134 0.74 18.27 -1.90
CA PRO A 134 0.48 19.72 -1.89
C PRO A 134 -0.13 20.28 -3.18
N ASP A 135 0.15 19.65 -4.32
CA ASP A 135 -0.32 20.07 -5.64
C ASP A 135 -1.65 19.46 -6.07
N VAL A 136 -2.26 18.64 -5.21
CA VAL A 136 -3.50 17.93 -5.52
C VAL A 136 -4.71 18.76 -5.10
N ASN A 137 -5.75 18.75 -5.92
CA ASN A 137 -7.03 19.38 -5.59
C ASN A 137 -7.74 18.58 -4.50
N ARG A 138 -7.72 19.08 -3.27
CA ARG A 138 -8.30 18.41 -2.12
C ARG A 138 -9.79 18.15 -2.28
N ALA A 139 -10.53 19.11 -2.83
CA ALA A 139 -11.97 18.96 -3.02
C ALA A 139 -12.30 17.81 -3.97
N ALA A 140 -11.54 17.65 -5.06
CA ALA A 140 -11.73 16.55 -6.01
C ALA A 140 -11.44 15.19 -5.35
N VAL A 141 -10.42 15.11 -4.50
CA VAL A 141 -10.08 13.88 -3.77
C VAL A 141 -11.19 13.54 -2.78
N GLU A 142 -11.69 14.52 -2.03
CA GLU A 142 -12.77 14.31 -1.06
C GLU A 142 -14.06 13.85 -1.76
N GLU A 143 -14.38 14.42 -2.90
CA GLU A 143 -15.54 14.00 -3.70
C GLU A 143 -15.39 12.53 -4.14
N LYS A 144 -14.21 12.13 -4.62
CA LYS A 144 -13.97 10.76 -5.04
C LYS A 144 -14.10 9.78 -3.88
N ALA A 145 -13.72 10.20 -2.68
CA ALA A 145 -13.78 9.35 -1.49
C ALA A 145 -15.23 9.09 -1.02
N GLU A 146 -16.16 9.96 -1.39
CA GLU A 146 -17.57 9.74 -1.13
C GLU A 146 -18.16 8.77 -2.17
#